data_23d5ee04fee2ded4c2f95950c3d06708
#
_entry.id   23d5ee04fee2ded4c2f95950c3d06708
#
_cell.length_a   1.000
_cell.length_b   1.000
_cell.length_c   1.000
_cell.angle_alpha   90.00
_cell.angle_beta   90.00
_cell.angle_gamma   90.00
#
_symmetry.space_group_name_H-M   'P 1'
#
loop_
_entity.id
_entity.type
_entity.pdbx_description
1 polymer ?
#
loop_
_entity_poly.entity_id
_entity_poly.type
_entity_poly.pdbx_seq_one_letter_code
_entity_poly.pdbx_strand_id
1 'polypeptide(L)'
;VKKVLMVSCEGLGNGGVQAVMMNIIRNMHKEFIFDMLLFTSDKRYYDEEFLKYGGRIHRIPRYEGNNKIRKKIDYYIRGVSLYIRVKKLLKKEGPFDIIHCNAEFESAPIMKAASELGIPIRITHTHIISKKHNLVATCLEEYRKKVIDRYSTKRVGCSVEACKSFFLDSTRTTVINNIYDNSKFNPKLYKCPVDDRLQVLQVGSFCATKNQLFSIDVLHKIREQIKNVKFSFVGFDIDGYEKIIKDKIKLLNLEEHVSFYPCDADIPRLLTKSTAFIFPSLHEGFGIAIIEAQAMGVRCFASEGVPKTTDCGGVTFLKLSDGADVWADKIIDAYRKYGNSKDKYDVSNYAIGNVIKSYRELYE
;
A
#
# COMPACT_ATOMS: atom_id res chain seq x y z
N VAL A 1 27.41 3.79 -13.56
CA VAL A 1 26.07 3.39 -13.12
C VAL A 1 25.85 3.90 -11.70
N LYS A 2 24.79 4.72 -11.46
CA LYS A 2 24.50 5.26 -10.12
C LYS A 2 24.04 4.16 -9.17
N LYS A 3 24.49 4.27 -7.91
CA LYS A 3 24.14 3.32 -6.84
C LYS A 3 23.05 3.91 -5.93
N VAL A 4 21.95 3.16 -5.78
CA VAL A 4 20.75 3.55 -5.03
C VAL A 4 20.64 2.72 -3.76
N LEU A 5 20.48 3.36 -2.61
CA LEU A 5 20.00 2.68 -1.40
C LEU A 5 18.50 2.90 -1.28
N MET A 6 17.72 1.85 -1.55
CA MET A 6 16.29 1.83 -1.32
C MET A 6 16.03 1.47 0.15
N VAL A 7 15.19 2.22 0.84
CA VAL A 7 14.91 2.00 2.27
C VAL A 7 13.45 1.70 2.47
N SER A 8 13.15 0.63 3.21
CA SER A 8 11.79 0.29 3.67
C SER A 8 11.74 0.25 5.19
N CYS A 9 10.67 0.79 5.76
CA CYS A 9 10.42 0.74 7.21
C CYS A 9 10.07 -0.67 7.72
N GLU A 10 9.83 -1.60 6.82
CA GLU A 10 9.50 -2.99 7.09
C GLU A 10 10.44 -3.92 6.30
N GLY A 11 10.15 -5.21 6.27
CA GLY A 11 10.79 -6.14 5.36
C GLY A 11 10.20 -6.08 3.95
N LEU A 12 10.76 -6.81 3.02
CA LEU A 12 10.24 -6.97 1.66
C LEU A 12 9.07 -7.97 1.61
N GLY A 13 8.01 -7.68 2.37
CA GLY A 13 6.76 -8.44 2.35
C GLY A 13 5.95 -8.23 1.06
N ASN A 14 4.80 -8.90 0.95
CA ASN A 14 3.88 -8.74 -0.18
C ASN A 14 2.84 -7.61 0.07
N GLY A 15 3.31 -6.46 0.53
CA GLY A 15 2.51 -5.26 0.74
C GLY A 15 2.57 -4.30 -0.44
N GLY A 16 1.66 -3.32 -0.48
CA GLY A 16 1.56 -2.36 -1.58
C GLY A 16 2.82 -1.52 -1.79
N VAL A 17 3.45 -1.03 -0.71
CA VAL A 17 4.69 -0.24 -0.79
C VAL A 17 5.85 -1.09 -1.32
N GLN A 18 5.97 -2.33 -0.83
CA GLN A 18 7.00 -3.27 -1.25
C GLN A 18 6.81 -3.67 -2.72
N ALA A 19 5.58 -3.85 -3.17
CA ALA A 19 5.29 -4.09 -4.59
C ALA A 19 5.71 -2.91 -5.47
N VAL A 20 5.47 -1.66 -5.05
CA VAL A 20 5.94 -0.46 -5.77
C VAL A 20 7.45 -0.43 -5.84
N MET A 21 8.17 -0.66 -4.73
CA MET A 21 9.63 -0.70 -4.71
C MET A 21 10.18 -1.77 -5.64
N MET A 22 9.61 -2.98 -5.61
CA MET A 22 10.03 -4.06 -6.50
C MET A 22 9.74 -3.76 -7.97
N ASN A 23 8.62 -3.10 -8.28
CA ASN A 23 8.33 -2.66 -9.64
C ASN A 23 9.35 -1.63 -10.15
N ILE A 24 9.83 -0.71 -9.30
CA ILE A 24 10.93 0.20 -9.64
C ILE A 24 12.19 -0.61 -9.96
N ILE A 25 12.58 -1.53 -9.07
CA ILE A 25 13.80 -2.34 -9.21
C ILE A 25 13.75 -3.22 -10.46
N ARG A 26 12.65 -3.95 -10.68
CA ARG A 26 12.44 -4.79 -11.88
C ARG A 26 12.68 -4.05 -13.18
N ASN A 27 12.29 -2.78 -13.24
CA ASN A 27 12.31 -1.98 -14.45
C ASN A 27 13.55 -1.07 -14.59
N MET A 28 14.35 -0.90 -13.51
CA MET A 28 15.49 0.01 -13.51
C MET A 28 16.82 -0.66 -13.12
N HIS A 29 16.85 -1.96 -12.76
CA HIS A 29 18.08 -2.65 -12.32
C HIS A 29 19.19 -2.73 -13.38
N LYS A 30 18.88 -2.54 -14.65
CA LYS A 30 19.88 -2.46 -15.72
C LYS A 30 20.54 -1.09 -15.83
N GLU A 31 19.89 -0.05 -15.29
CA GLU A 31 20.34 1.35 -15.34
C GLU A 31 20.98 1.80 -14.01
N PHE A 32 20.56 1.17 -12.91
CA PHE A 32 20.97 1.51 -11.54
C PHE A 32 21.35 0.25 -10.75
N ILE A 33 22.30 0.37 -9.84
CA ILE A 33 22.61 -0.69 -8.86
C ILE A 33 21.81 -0.39 -7.60
N PHE A 34 20.96 -1.32 -7.18
CA PHE A 34 20.12 -1.17 -5.99
C PHE A 34 20.67 -1.99 -4.83
N ASP A 35 20.91 -1.33 -3.69
CA ASP A 35 20.99 -1.98 -2.38
C ASP A 35 19.71 -1.69 -1.59
N MET A 36 19.36 -2.55 -0.62
CA MET A 36 18.14 -2.43 0.19
C MET A 36 18.51 -2.28 1.67
N LEU A 37 17.88 -1.34 2.38
CA LEU A 37 17.93 -1.22 3.83
C LEU A 37 16.56 -1.53 4.43
N LEU A 38 16.50 -2.54 5.30
CA LEU A 38 15.28 -3.04 5.93
C LEU A 38 15.37 -2.97 7.45
N PHE A 39 14.23 -2.77 8.11
CA PHE A 39 14.13 -2.62 9.57
C PHE A 39 13.58 -3.88 10.27
N THR A 40 13.72 -5.03 9.65
CA THR A 40 13.43 -6.36 10.24
C THR A 40 14.63 -7.29 10.08
N SER A 41 14.75 -8.25 10.99
CA SER A 41 15.71 -9.35 10.88
C SER A 41 15.23 -10.44 9.93
N ASP A 42 13.93 -10.58 9.74
CA ASP A 42 13.31 -11.67 9.02
C ASP A 42 13.48 -11.57 7.51
N LYS A 43 13.67 -12.73 6.90
CA LYS A 43 13.51 -12.91 5.46
C LYS A 43 12.03 -12.84 5.11
N ARG A 44 11.69 -12.11 4.03
CA ARG A 44 10.31 -11.86 3.59
C ARG A 44 10.14 -12.22 2.11
N TYR A 45 8.92 -12.06 1.62
CA TYR A 45 8.44 -12.52 0.31
C TYR A 45 9.34 -12.17 -0.88
N TYR A 46 9.78 -10.91 -1.01
CA TYR A 46 10.58 -10.45 -2.16
C TYR A 46 12.10 -10.52 -1.95
N ASP A 47 12.61 -10.98 -0.83
CA ASP A 47 14.06 -10.99 -0.56
C ASP A 47 14.85 -11.78 -1.63
N GLU A 48 14.37 -12.99 -1.96
CA GLU A 48 15.04 -13.84 -2.95
C GLU A 48 14.99 -13.25 -4.37
N GLU A 49 13.85 -12.65 -4.71
CA GLU A 49 13.71 -11.99 -5.99
C GLU A 49 14.64 -10.79 -6.09
N PHE A 50 14.69 -9.95 -5.04
CA PHE A 50 15.57 -8.79 -5.01
C PHE A 50 17.05 -9.17 -5.21
N LEU A 51 17.51 -10.21 -4.52
CA LEU A 51 18.89 -10.69 -4.63
C LEU A 51 19.26 -11.15 -6.04
N LYS A 52 18.31 -11.63 -6.85
CA LYS A 52 18.54 -12.01 -8.26
C LYS A 52 18.92 -10.81 -9.15
N TYR A 53 18.60 -9.59 -8.73
CA TYR A 53 19.00 -8.35 -9.42
C TYR A 53 20.40 -7.87 -9.02
N GLY A 54 21.16 -8.65 -8.22
CA GLY A 54 22.55 -8.38 -7.84
C GLY A 54 22.75 -7.38 -6.71
N GLY A 55 21.66 -6.92 -6.08
CA GLY A 55 21.72 -6.01 -4.94
C GLY A 55 22.05 -6.69 -3.61
N ARG A 56 22.38 -5.90 -2.60
CA ARG A 56 22.63 -6.36 -1.23
C ARG A 56 21.53 -5.91 -0.29
N ILE A 57 21.15 -6.78 0.67
CA ILE A 57 20.18 -6.45 1.71
C ILE A 57 20.93 -6.16 3.01
N HIS A 58 20.77 -4.95 3.51
CA HIS A 58 21.26 -4.49 4.81
C HIS A 58 20.10 -4.47 5.80
N ARG A 59 20.32 -4.93 7.04
CA ARG A 59 19.27 -5.02 8.06
C ARG A 59 19.64 -4.25 9.32
N ILE A 60 18.72 -3.37 9.75
CA ILE A 60 18.78 -2.62 11.01
C ILE A 60 17.48 -2.89 11.76
N PRO A 61 17.31 -4.07 12.41
CA PRO A 61 16.03 -4.47 12.97
C PRO A 61 15.54 -3.53 14.05
N ARG A 62 14.20 -3.38 14.11
CA ARG A 62 13.45 -2.77 15.21
C ARG A 62 13.41 -3.73 16.40
N TYR A 63 12.97 -3.20 17.54
CA TYR A 63 12.59 -4.07 18.64
C TYR A 63 11.29 -4.81 18.27
N GLU A 64 11.40 -6.11 18.02
CA GLU A 64 10.30 -6.99 17.57
C GLU A 64 9.64 -7.77 18.74
N GLY A 65 10.11 -7.60 19.98
CA GLY A 65 9.55 -8.28 21.16
C GLY A 65 8.15 -7.79 21.54
N ASN A 66 7.42 -8.60 22.35
CA ASN A 66 6.03 -8.32 22.72
C ASN A 66 5.85 -7.28 23.84
N ASN A 67 6.93 -6.76 24.43
CA ASN A 67 6.86 -5.78 25.51
C ASN A 67 6.41 -4.41 24.98
N LYS A 68 5.17 -4.01 25.28
CA LYS A 68 4.56 -2.74 24.82
C LYS A 68 5.33 -1.50 25.29
N ILE A 69 5.89 -1.53 26.51
CA ILE A 69 6.68 -0.40 27.06
C ILE A 69 7.96 -0.23 26.25
N ARG A 70 8.65 -1.34 25.97
CA ARG A 70 9.90 -1.34 25.19
C ARG A 70 9.67 -0.92 23.75
N LYS A 71 8.57 -1.33 23.12
CA LYS A 71 8.13 -0.82 21.81
C LYS A 71 7.94 0.70 21.80
N LYS A 72 7.29 1.22 22.86
CA LYS A 72 7.05 2.66 23.01
C LYS A 72 8.36 3.42 23.25
N ILE A 73 9.26 2.93 24.06
CA ILE A 73 10.58 3.52 24.28
C ILE A 73 11.37 3.52 22.96
N ASP A 74 11.41 2.38 22.25
CA ASP A 74 12.08 2.28 20.95
C ASP A 74 11.55 3.32 19.96
N TYR A 75 10.25 3.55 19.90
CA TYR A 75 9.64 4.56 19.02
C TYR A 75 10.18 5.98 19.27
N TYR A 76 10.38 6.36 20.53
CA TYR A 76 10.84 7.71 20.87
C TYR A 76 12.37 7.89 20.73
N ILE A 77 13.15 6.90 21.16
CA ILE A 77 14.63 7.00 21.16
C ILE A 77 15.26 6.51 19.85
N ARG A 78 14.53 5.76 19.04
CA ARG A 78 15.00 5.11 17.82
C ARG A 78 15.67 6.07 16.83
N GLY A 79 15.19 7.31 16.75
CA GLY A 79 15.74 8.30 15.83
C GLY A 79 17.25 8.49 15.98
N VAL A 80 17.78 8.52 17.20
CA VAL A 80 19.22 8.66 17.48
C VAL A 80 19.97 7.37 17.13
N SER A 81 19.46 6.22 17.58
CA SER A 81 20.06 4.94 17.29
C SER A 81 20.12 4.65 15.79
N LEU A 82 19.01 4.94 15.08
CA LEU A 82 18.91 4.76 13.64
C LEU A 82 19.88 5.68 12.89
N TYR A 83 19.99 6.95 13.30
CA TYR A 83 20.96 7.88 12.73
C TYR A 83 22.40 7.33 12.81
N ILE A 84 22.83 6.86 13.99
CA ILE A 84 24.19 6.36 14.20
C ILE A 84 24.44 5.09 13.36
N ARG A 85 23.50 4.14 13.39
CA ARG A 85 23.62 2.86 12.68
C ARG A 85 23.60 3.05 11.17
N VAL A 86 22.71 3.90 10.66
CA VAL A 86 22.64 4.23 9.23
C VAL A 86 23.88 4.98 8.78
N LYS A 87 24.36 5.96 9.54
CA LYS A 87 25.59 6.70 9.20
C LYS A 87 26.81 5.76 9.11
N LYS A 88 26.91 4.79 10.04
CA LYS A 88 27.95 3.75 9.99
C LYS A 88 27.82 2.85 8.76
N LEU A 89 26.59 2.44 8.43
CA LEU A 89 26.30 1.61 7.25
C LEU A 89 26.66 2.36 5.97
N LEU A 90 26.21 3.60 5.81
CA LEU A 90 26.50 4.41 4.62
C LEU A 90 28.01 4.61 4.40
N LYS A 91 28.79 4.80 5.47
CA LYS A 91 30.25 4.91 5.37
C LYS A 91 30.90 3.59 4.95
N LYS A 92 30.39 2.46 5.46
CA LYS A 92 30.98 1.13 5.20
C LYS A 92 30.65 0.60 3.81
N GLU A 93 29.38 0.75 3.38
CA GLU A 93 28.84 0.11 2.18
C GLU A 93 28.77 1.05 0.95
N GLY A 94 29.02 2.33 1.17
CA GLY A 94 29.02 3.36 0.10
C GLY A 94 30.23 3.22 -0.86
N PRO A 95 30.38 4.17 -1.80
CA PRO A 95 29.51 5.33 -1.97
C PRO A 95 28.13 5.01 -2.52
N PHE A 96 27.13 5.80 -2.13
CA PHE A 96 25.80 5.83 -2.72
C PHE A 96 25.57 7.19 -3.38
N ASP A 97 24.96 7.17 -4.58
CA ASP A 97 24.58 8.39 -5.30
C ASP A 97 23.19 8.85 -4.89
N ILE A 98 22.32 7.89 -4.54
CA ILE A 98 20.91 8.12 -4.28
C ILE A 98 20.49 7.36 -3.02
N ILE A 99 19.74 8.02 -2.15
CA ILE A 99 18.92 7.35 -1.13
C ILE A 99 17.46 7.60 -1.44
N HIS A 100 16.69 6.52 -1.65
CA HIS A 100 15.25 6.57 -1.83
C HIS A 100 14.56 5.92 -0.63
N CYS A 101 14.03 6.75 0.25
CA CYS A 101 13.53 6.34 1.55
C CYS A 101 12.00 6.27 1.56
N ASN A 102 11.46 5.07 1.74
CA ASN A 102 10.03 4.74 1.89
C ASN A 102 9.73 4.37 3.36
N ALA A 103 10.34 5.09 4.31
CA ALA A 103 10.29 4.76 5.73
C ALA A 103 9.55 5.80 6.57
N GLU A 104 8.62 6.54 5.96
CA GLU A 104 7.79 7.52 6.65
C GLU A 104 8.62 8.49 7.50
N PHE A 105 8.21 8.77 8.76
CA PHE A 105 8.94 9.67 9.66
C PHE A 105 10.31 9.14 10.10
N GLU A 106 10.61 7.86 9.93
CA GLU A 106 11.95 7.30 10.15
C GLU A 106 12.94 7.73 9.05
N SER A 107 12.44 8.31 7.96
CA SER A 107 13.28 8.98 6.96
C SER A 107 14.09 10.14 7.53
N ALA A 108 13.62 10.83 8.58
CA ALA A 108 14.28 12.00 9.15
C ALA A 108 15.75 11.74 9.55
N PRO A 109 16.08 10.77 10.43
CA PRO A 109 17.46 10.48 10.79
C PRO A 109 18.30 9.98 9.62
N ILE A 110 17.67 9.29 8.64
CA ILE A 110 18.33 8.75 7.45
C ILE A 110 18.76 9.90 6.52
N MET A 111 17.83 10.83 6.23
CA MET A 111 18.12 12.00 5.38
C MET A 111 19.19 12.88 5.98
N LYS A 112 19.17 13.07 7.31
CA LYS A 112 20.23 13.80 8.02
C LYS A 112 21.59 13.11 7.86
N ALA A 113 21.69 11.81 8.12
CA ALA A 113 22.92 11.03 7.99
C ALA A 113 23.47 11.07 6.55
N ALA A 114 22.59 10.93 5.57
CA ALA A 114 22.92 10.98 4.14
C ALA A 114 23.44 12.37 3.71
N SER A 115 22.81 13.43 4.20
CA SER A 115 23.23 14.81 3.93
C SER A 115 24.62 15.11 4.48
N GLU A 116 24.91 14.68 5.71
CA GLU A 116 26.23 14.88 6.34
C GLU A 116 27.36 14.07 5.67
N LEU A 117 27.01 13.04 4.92
CA LEU A 117 27.96 12.25 4.12
C LEU A 117 28.03 12.70 2.65
N GLY A 118 27.35 13.79 2.30
CA GLY A 118 27.42 14.39 0.97
C GLY A 118 26.68 13.61 -0.11
N ILE A 119 25.76 12.71 0.23
CA ILE A 119 24.98 11.97 -0.77
C ILE A 119 24.08 12.95 -1.52
N PRO A 120 24.22 13.09 -2.86
CA PRO A 120 23.62 14.20 -3.59
C PRO A 120 22.10 14.10 -3.71
N ILE A 121 21.55 12.93 -4.01
CA ILE A 121 20.11 12.74 -4.21
C ILE A 121 19.53 12.01 -3.00
N ARG A 122 18.68 12.72 -2.26
CA ARG A 122 18.06 12.23 -1.02
C ARG A 122 16.55 12.40 -1.12
N ILE A 123 15.87 11.27 -1.40
CA ILE A 123 14.43 11.20 -1.68
C ILE A 123 13.70 10.70 -0.45
N THR A 124 12.74 11.47 0.04
CA THR A 124 11.73 10.96 0.98
C THR A 124 10.43 10.74 0.22
N HIS A 125 9.94 9.49 0.22
CA HIS A 125 8.72 9.08 -0.45
C HIS A 125 7.70 8.58 0.56
N THR A 126 6.53 9.23 0.62
CA THR A 126 5.42 8.83 1.48
C THR A 126 4.33 8.08 0.72
N HIS A 127 3.84 7.02 1.34
CA HIS A 127 2.76 6.17 0.82
C HIS A 127 1.52 6.17 1.71
N ILE A 128 1.52 6.98 2.77
CA ILE A 128 0.46 7.02 3.77
C ILE A 128 -0.12 8.43 3.92
N ILE A 129 -1.33 8.47 4.49
CA ILE A 129 -1.88 9.68 5.09
C ILE A 129 -1.59 9.64 6.58
N SER A 130 -0.86 10.64 7.10
CA SER A 130 -0.53 10.74 8.53
C SER A 130 -1.80 10.94 9.35
N LYS A 131 -1.89 10.22 10.47
CA LYS A 131 -3.00 10.30 11.43
C LYS A 131 -2.70 11.33 12.50
N LYS A 132 -3.74 11.89 13.10
CA LYS A 132 -3.60 12.66 14.34
C LYS A 132 -3.27 11.72 15.50
N HIS A 133 -2.25 12.08 16.28
CA HIS A 133 -1.79 11.35 17.44
C HIS A 133 -1.98 12.16 18.74
N ASN A 134 -1.54 11.61 19.86
CA ASN A 134 -1.45 12.39 21.09
C ASN A 134 -0.41 13.52 20.95
N LEU A 135 -0.47 14.51 21.82
CA LEU A 135 0.31 15.74 21.74
C LEU A 135 1.83 15.48 21.61
N VAL A 136 2.38 14.53 22.39
CA VAL A 136 3.82 14.21 22.36
C VAL A 136 4.25 13.60 21.02
N ALA A 137 3.46 12.65 20.49
CA ALA A 137 3.71 12.06 19.20
C ALA A 137 3.60 13.10 18.08
N THR A 138 2.62 14.00 18.15
CA THR A 138 2.46 15.10 17.20
C THR A 138 3.67 16.03 17.21
N CYS A 139 4.19 16.43 18.38
CA CYS A 139 5.40 17.25 18.46
C CYS A 139 6.63 16.56 17.86
N LEU A 140 6.77 15.24 18.09
CA LEU A 140 7.86 14.46 17.52
C LEU A 140 7.73 14.35 16.00
N GLU A 141 6.52 14.14 15.48
CA GLU A 141 6.27 14.10 14.03
C GLU A 141 6.56 15.44 13.37
N GLU A 142 6.13 16.57 13.96
CA GLU A 142 6.44 17.91 13.47
C GLU A 142 7.95 18.18 13.45
N TYR A 143 8.68 17.74 14.48
CA TYR A 143 10.14 17.80 14.47
C TYR A 143 10.72 16.97 13.32
N ARG A 144 10.24 15.73 13.13
CA ARG A 144 10.70 14.85 12.05
C ARG A 144 10.38 15.43 10.67
N LYS A 145 9.22 16.05 10.47
CA LYS A 145 8.85 16.75 9.24
C LYS A 145 9.85 17.89 8.94
N LYS A 146 10.21 18.70 9.94
CA LYS A 146 11.23 19.76 9.79
C LYS A 146 12.58 19.20 9.37
N VAL A 147 12.99 18.07 9.95
CA VAL A 147 14.25 17.38 9.59
C VAL A 147 14.18 16.86 8.15
N ILE A 148 13.08 16.21 7.76
CA ILE A 148 12.85 15.73 6.39
C ILE A 148 12.93 16.89 5.40
N ASP A 149 12.22 17.98 5.66
CA ASP A 149 12.19 19.14 4.78
C ASP A 149 13.57 19.80 4.62
N ARG A 150 14.37 19.82 5.68
CA ARG A 150 15.71 20.39 5.66
C ARG A 150 16.71 19.53 4.87
N TYR A 151 16.64 18.20 4.99
CA TYR A 151 17.70 17.31 4.53
C TYR A 151 17.33 16.49 3.28
N SER A 152 16.06 16.40 2.89
CA SER A 152 15.67 15.81 1.62
C SER A 152 15.90 16.77 0.47
N THR A 153 16.47 16.29 -0.64
CA THR A 153 16.59 17.07 -1.88
C THR A 153 15.34 16.96 -2.73
N LYS A 154 14.67 15.81 -2.67
CA LYS A 154 13.43 15.54 -3.40
C LYS A 154 12.39 14.96 -2.43
N ARG A 155 11.14 15.42 -2.51
CA ARG A 155 10.00 14.97 -1.68
C ARG A 155 8.93 14.43 -2.58
N VAL A 156 8.54 13.20 -2.36
CA VAL A 156 7.61 12.47 -3.22
C VAL A 156 6.46 11.91 -2.39
N GLY A 157 5.26 11.92 -2.93
CA GLY A 157 4.13 11.21 -2.37
C GLY A 157 3.36 10.46 -3.45
N CYS A 158 2.71 9.38 -3.06
CA CYS A 158 1.89 8.56 -3.97
C CYS A 158 0.56 9.24 -4.37
N SER A 159 0.17 10.31 -3.67
CA SER A 159 -1.01 11.13 -3.97
C SER A 159 -0.82 12.55 -3.44
N VAL A 160 -1.65 13.48 -3.90
CA VAL A 160 -1.69 14.85 -3.39
C VAL A 160 -2.04 14.88 -1.90
N GLU A 161 -2.96 14.02 -1.47
CA GLU A 161 -3.39 13.89 -0.09
C GLU A 161 -2.25 13.37 0.81
N ALA A 162 -1.49 12.38 0.33
CA ALA A 162 -0.30 11.89 1.03
C ALA A 162 0.74 13.00 1.20
N CYS A 163 1.03 13.77 0.15
CA CYS A 163 1.94 14.92 0.22
C CYS A 163 1.48 15.95 1.25
N LYS A 164 0.21 16.39 1.18
CA LYS A 164 -0.37 17.39 2.09
C LYS A 164 -0.36 16.96 3.56
N SER A 165 -0.53 15.67 3.82
CA SER A 165 -0.58 15.16 5.19
C SER A 165 0.82 14.98 5.80
N PHE A 166 1.81 14.66 4.97
CA PHE A 166 3.12 14.22 5.42
C PHE A 166 4.19 15.34 5.41
N PHE A 167 4.23 16.19 4.40
CA PHE A 167 5.23 17.25 4.28
C PHE A 167 4.70 18.59 4.84
N LEU A 168 5.60 19.45 5.36
CA LEU A 168 5.22 20.77 5.85
C LEU A 168 4.83 21.70 4.69
N ASP A 169 5.57 21.62 3.59
CA ASP A 169 5.31 22.38 2.37
C ASP A 169 5.04 21.42 1.20
N SER A 170 3.75 21.19 0.94
CA SER A 170 3.33 20.33 -0.16
C SER A 170 3.50 20.95 -1.56
N THR A 171 3.78 22.27 -1.65
CA THR A 171 4.03 22.93 -2.95
C THR A 171 5.38 22.54 -3.55
N ARG A 172 6.30 22.03 -2.71
CA ARG A 172 7.63 21.56 -3.09
C ARG A 172 7.74 20.05 -3.17
N THR A 173 6.63 19.39 -3.48
CA THR A 173 6.54 17.92 -3.58
C THR A 173 6.21 17.50 -4.99
N THR A 174 6.67 16.32 -5.37
CA THR A 174 6.31 15.65 -6.62
C THR A 174 5.33 14.51 -6.31
N VAL A 175 4.23 14.45 -7.03
CA VAL A 175 3.32 13.29 -6.95
C VAL A 175 3.74 12.28 -8.01
N ILE A 176 4.09 11.07 -7.56
CA ILE A 176 4.33 9.92 -8.43
C ILE A 176 3.39 8.80 -7.99
N ASN A 177 2.44 8.49 -8.83
CA ASN A 177 1.43 7.47 -8.53
C ASN A 177 2.06 6.10 -8.30
N ASN A 178 1.44 5.29 -7.46
CA ASN A 178 1.86 3.91 -7.29
C ASN A 178 1.66 3.14 -8.60
N ILE A 179 2.59 2.23 -8.86
CA ILE A 179 2.60 1.40 -10.08
C ILE A 179 1.75 0.16 -9.86
N TYR A 180 0.86 -0.17 -10.80
CA TYR A 180 0.29 -1.51 -10.90
C TYR A 180 1.02 -2.32 -11.97
N ASP A 181 1.09 -3.62 -11.77
CA ASP A 181 1.73 -4.54 -12.71
C ASP A 181 0.77 -4.89 -13.87
N ASN A 182 0.85 -4.14 -14.96
CA ASN A 182 0.02 -4.34 -16.15
C ASN A 182 0.34 -5.64 -16.93
N SER A 183 1.45 -6.32 -16.65
CA SER A 183 1.73 -7.65 -17.16
C SER A 183 0.94 -8.73 -16.41
N LYS A 184 0.69 -8.52 -15.13
CA LYS A 184 -0.06 -9.42 -14.26
C LYS A 184 -1.56 -9.13 -14.30
N PHE A 185 -1.96 -7.86 -14.16
CA PHE A 185 -3.37 -7.42 -14.18
C PHE A 185 -3.81 -7.09 -15.59
N ASN A 186 -3.90 -8.12 -16.44
CA ASN A 186 -4.33 -8.02 -17.83
C ASN A 186 -5.49 -8.99 -18.07
N PRO A 187 -6.72 -8.49 -18.29
CA PRO A 187 -7.89 -9.36 -18.44
C PRO A 187 -7.81 -10.33 -19.62
N LYS A 188 -6.96 -10.05 -20.62
CA LYS A 188 -6.76 -10.96 -21.76
C LYS A 188 -6.07 -12.28 -21.38
N LEU A 189 -5.38 -12.32 -20.24
CA LEU A 189 -4.69 -13.53 -19.75
C LEU A 189 -5.60 -14.50 -19.03
N TYR A 190 -6.83 -14.08 -18.69
CA TYR A 190 -7.74 -14.82 -17.84
C TYR A 190 -9.08 -15.05 -18.53
N LYS A 191 -9.56 -16.28 -18.51
CA LYS A 191 -10.93 -16.60 -18.96
C LYS A 191 -11.90 -16.25 -17.83
N CYS A 192 -12.90 -15.43 -18.12
CA CYS A 192 -13.99 -15.18 -17.18
C CYS A 192 -14.89 -16.43 -17.12
N PRO A 193 -15.04 -17.08 -15.95
CA PRO A 193 -15.99 -18.17 -15.83
C PRO A 193 -17.43 -17.62 -15.91
N VAL A 194 -18.32 -18.41 -16.50
CA VAL A 194 -19.76 -18.14 -16.40
C VAL A 194 -20.20 -18.51 -15.00
N ASP A 195 -20.57 -17.53 -14.19
CA ASP A 195 -21.04 -17.73 -12.82
C ASP A 195 -22.12 -16.69 -12.53
N ASP A 196 -23.32 -17.13 -12.16
CA ASP A 196 -24.47 -16.26 -11.90
C ASP A 196 -24.49 -15.70 -10.48
N ARG A 197 -23.46 -16.00 -9.67
CA ARG A 197 -23.38 -15.48 -8.29
C ARG A 197 -22.90 -14.05 -8.27
N LEU A 198 -23.45 -13.26 -7.36
CA LEU A 198 -22.84 -12.00 -6.97
C LEU A 198 -21.54 -12.29 -6.20
N GLN A 199 -20.39 -12.00 -6.80
CA GLN A 199 -19.09 -12.21 -6.20
C GLN A 199 -18.44 -10.88 -5.87
N VAL A 200 -18.23 -10.63 -4.59
CA VAL A 200 -17.60 -9.39 -4.09
C VAL A 200 -16.22 -9.71 -3.53
N LEU A 201 -15.23 -8.91 -3.90
CA LEU A 201 -13.85 -9.06 -3.46
C LEU A 201 -13.40 -7.82 -2.68
N GLN A 202 -12.69 -8.05 -1.59
CA GLN A 202 -11.89 -7.04 -0.89
C GLN A 202 -10.44 -7.53 -0.76
N VAL A 203 -9.47 -6.68 -1.15
CA VAL A 203 -8.04 -6.96 -1.04
C VAL A 203 -7.39 -5.95 -0.08
N GLY A 204 -6.65 -6.45 0.89
CA GLY A 204 -5.91 -5.63 1.85
C GLY A 204 -5.67 -6.38 3.17
N SER A 205 -4.65 -5.93 3.94
CA SER A 205 -4.38 -6.48 5.26
C SER A 205 -5.63 -6.44 6.15
N PHE A 206 -5.79 -7.46 7.01
CA PHE A 206 -6.90 -7.50 7.96
C PHE A 206 -6.60 -6.60 9.13
N CYS A 207 -7.22 -5.44 9.16
CA CYS A 207 -7.03 -4.42 10.18
C CYS A 207 -8.19 -3.42 10.21
N ALA A 208 -8.34 -2.69 11.29
CA ALA A 208 -9.41 -1.71 11.47
C ALA A 208 -9.47 -0.66 10.35
N THR A 209 -8.32 -0.25 9.81
CA THR A 209 -8.25 0.76 8.74
C THR A 209 -8.91 0.30 7.44
N LYS A 210 -8.78 -1.00 7.09
CA LYS A 210 -9.40 -1.59 5.88
C LYS A 210 -10.88 -1.93 6.05
N ASN A 211 -11.38 -1.88 7.30
CA ASN A 211 -12.79 -1.90 7.66
C ASN A 211 -13.58 -3.12 7.12
N GLN A 212 -12.97 -4.32 7.21
CA GLN A 212 -13.63 -5.55 6.80
C GLN A 212 -14.92 -5.82 7.58
N LEU A 213 -15.01 -5.32 8.83
CA LEU A 213 -16.23 -5.46 9.63
C LEU A 213 -17.43 -4.76 8.96
N PHE A 214 -17.21 -3.60 8.34
CA PHE A 214 -18.25 -2.93 7.56
C PHE A 214 -18.64 -3.73 6.30
N SER A 215 -17.65 -4.34 5.63
CA SER A 215 -17.93 -5.22 4.48
C SER A 215 -18.78 -6.42 4.86
N ILE A 216 -18.63 -6.95 6.09
CA ILE A 216 -19.50 -8.02 6.59
C ILE A 216 -20.93 -7.49 6.83
N ASP A 217 -21.10 -6.26 7.33
CA ASP A 217 -22.44 -5.65 7.45
C ASP A 217 -23.10 -5.49 6.08
N VAL A 218 -22.33 -5.04 5.07
CA VAL A 218 -22.80 -4.94 3.68
C VAL A 218 -23.19 -6.32 3.13
N LEU A 219 -22.39 -7.36 3.36
CA LEU A 219 -22.74 -8.72 2.98
C LEU A 219 -24.06 -9.20 3.63
N HIS A 220 -24.21 -8.92 4.93
CA HIS A 220 -25.43 -9.26 5.65
C HIS A 220 -26.67 -8.64 4.99
N LYS A 221 -26.59 -7.36 4.61
CA LYS A 221 -27.67 -6.64 3.91
C LYS A 221 -27.90 -7.15 2.49
N ILE A 222 -26.86 -7.46 1.73
CA ILE A 222 -26.99 -8.08 0.41
C ILE A 222 -27.73 -9.42 0.51
N ARG A 223 -27.42 -10.22 1.55
CA ARG A 223 -27.97 -11.55 1.78
C ARG A 223 -29.49 -11.53 2.04
N GLU A 224 -30.04 -10.44 2.57
CA GLU A 224 -31.49 -10.23 2.72
C GLU A 224 -32.21 -10.23 1.36
N GLN A 225 -31.54 -9.75 0.30
CA GLN A 225 -32.12 -9.59 -1.04
C GLN A 225 -31.62 -10.62 -2.07
N ILE A 226 -30.35 -11.06 -1.95
CA ILE A 226 -29.70 -12.00 -2.87
C ILE A 226 -29.10 -13.18 -2.09
N LYS A 227 -29.70 -14.37 -2.25
CA LYS A 227 -29.25 -15.57 -1.56
C LYS A 227 -27.93 -16.11 -2.12
N ASN A 228 -27.73 -16.00 -3.44
CA ASN A 228 -26.54 -16.53 -4.13
C ASN A 228 -25.45 -15.47 -4.20
N VAL A 229 -24.82 -15.17 -3.05
CA VAL A 229 -23.72 -14.20 -2.91
C VAL A 229 -22.49 -14.85 -2.28
N LYS A 230 -21.32 -14.44 -2.73
CA LYS A 230 -20.02 -14.83 -2.17
C LYS A 230 -19.14 -13.60 -1.94
N PHE A 231 -18.56 -13.47 -0.74
CA PHE A 231 -17.52 -12.49 -0.41
C PHE A 231 -16.17 -13.16 -0.28
N SER A 232 -15.16 -12.57 -0.87
CA SER A 232 -13.78 -13.04 -0.79
C SER A 232 -12.92 -11.97 -0.16
N PHE A 233 -12.18 -12.31 0.89
CA PHE A 233 -11.18 -11.47 1.51
C PHE A 233 -9.79 -12.00 1.18
N VAL A 234 -8.90 -11.13 0.67
CA VAL A 234 -7.50 -11.46 0.37
C VAL A 234 -6.61 -10.57 1.22
N GLY A 235 -5.72 -11.15 2.00
CA GLY A 235 -4.82 -10.37 2.83
C GLY A 235 -4.02 -11.20 3.82
N PHE A 236 -3.44 -10.50 4.77
CA PHE A 236 -2.75 -11.08 5.92
C PHE A 236 -3.21 -10.41 7.20
N ASP A 237 -3.15 -11.16 8.28
CA ASP A 237 -3.62 -10.72 9.59
C ASP A 237 -2.65 -9.72 10.24
N ILE A 238 -3.20 -8.66 10.83
CA ILE A 238 -2.47 -7.72 11.67
C ILE A 238 -3.05 -7.77 13.08
N ASP A 239 -2.21 -8.16 14.02
CA ASP A 239 -2.52 -8.17 15.46
C ASP A 239 -3.79 -8.99 15.84
N GLY A 240 -4.10 -10.06 15.10
CA GLY A 240 -5.24 -10.95 15.39
C GLY A 240 -6.59 -10.42 14.90
N TYR A 241 -6.60 -9.44 13.99
CA TYR A 241 -7.84 -8.83 13.50
C TYR A 241 -8.70 -9.79 12.66
N GLU A 242 -8.09 -10.79 12.01
CA GLU A 242 -8.81 -11.85 11.27
C GLU A 242 -9.78 -12.61 12.17
N LYS A 243 -9.40 -12.86 13.42
CA LYS A 243 -10.29 -13.49 14.41
C LYS A 243 -11.53 -12.64 14.65
N ILE A 244 -11.39 -11.33 14.80
CA ILE A 244 -12.53 -10.42 15.02
C ILE A 244 -13.49 -10.45 13.83
N ILE A 245 -12.95 -10.50 12.60
CA ILE A 245 -13.75 -10.65 11.37
C ILE A 245 -14.51 -11.99 11.39
N LYS A 246 -13.82 -13.09 11.69
CA LYS A 246 -14.43 -14.44 11.75
C LYS A 246 -15.50 -14.55 12.84
N ASP A 247 -15.29 -13.96 14.00
CA ASP A 247 -16.27 -13.93 15.08
C ASP A 247 -17.55 -13.20 14.65
N LYS A 248 -17.42 -12.08 13.92
CA LYS A 248 -18.58 -11.35 13.36
C LYS A 248 -19.32 -12.16 12.27
N ILE A 249 -18.60 -12.86 11.39
CA ILE A 249 -19.17 -13.73 10.37
C ILE A 249 -20.02 -14.82 11.02
N LYS A 250 -19.50 -15.45 12.06
CA LYS A 250 -20.21 -16.48 12.83
C LYS A 250 -21.45 -15.93 13.54
N LEU A 251 -21.33 -14.76 14.16
CA LEU A 251 -22.46 -14.07 14.83
C LEU A 251 -23.63 -13.84 13.87
N LEU A 252 -23.35 -13.55 12.58
CA LEU A 252 -24.35 -13.26 11.56
C LEU A 252 -24.73 -14.49 10.69
N ASN A 253 -24.21 -15.68 11.00
CA ASN A 253 -24.43 -16.94 10.24
C ASN A 253 -24.08 -16.78 8.74
N LEU A 254 -22.89 -16.23 8.45
CA LEU A 254 -22.42 -15.92 7.09
C LEU A 254 -21.26 -16.80 6.62
N GLU A 255 -20.90 -17.86 7.35
CA GLU A 255 -19.72 -18.70 7.11
C GLU A 255 -19.70 -19.29 5.69
N GLU A 256 -20.86 -19.75 5.18
CA GLU A 256 -20.96 -20.31 3.84
C GLU A 256 -20.80 -19.28 2.72
N HIS A 257 -20.92 -17.98 3.04
CA HIS A 257 -20.86 -16.87 2.09
C HIS A 257 -19.49 -16.20 2.01
N VAL A 258 -18.55 -16.54 2.90
CA VAL A 258 -17.24 -15.88 3.00
C VAL A 258 -16.10 -16.86 2.73
N SER A 259 -15.09 -16.38 2.01
CA SER A 259 -13.83 -17.09 1.81
C SER A 259 -12.67 -16.16 2.13
N PHE A 260 -11.64 -16.71 2.78
CA PHE A 260 -10.37 -16.03 3.04
C PHE A 260 -9.28 -16.61 2.15
N TYR A 261 -8.45 -15.73 1.60
CA TYR A 261 -7.30 -16.08 0.79
C TYR A 261 -6.05 -15.39 1.33
N PRO A 262 -4.89 -16.05 1.30
CA PRO A 262 -3.63 -15.44 1.72
C PRO A 262 -3.21 -14.33 0.76
N CYS A 263 -2.28 -13.47 1.19
CA CYS A 263 -1.81 -12.32 0.42
C CYS A 263 -1.05 -12.68 -0.88
N ASP A 264 -0.60 -13.92 -1.03
CA ASP A 264 0.06 -14.45 -2.23
C ASP A 264 -0.91 -15.16 -3.20
N ALA A 265 -2.23 -15.11 -2.94
CA ALA A 265 -3.24 -15.63 -3.85
C ALA A 265 -3.18 -14.97 -5.23
N ASP A 266 -3.67 -15.66 -6.24
CA ASP A 266 -3.81 -15.13 -7.61
C ASP A 266 -4.95 -14.09 -7.67
N ILE A 267 -4.64 -12.85 -7.24
CA ILE A 267 -5.59 -11.74 -7.19
C ILE A 267 -6.21 -11.46 -8.57
N PRO A 268 -5.47 -11.41 -9.69
CA PRO A 268 -6.07 -11.24 -11.01
C PRO A 268 -7.13 -12.29 -11.34
N ARG A 269 -6.87 -13.54 -11.00
CA ARG A 269 -7.85 -14.64 -11.19
C ARG A 269 -9.09 -14.47 -10.33
N LEU A 270 -8.93 -13.98 -9.09
CA LEU A 270 -10.07 -13.67 -8.22
C LEU A 270 -10.87 -12.48 -8.77
N LEU A 271 -10.20 -11.41 -9.23
CA LEU A 271 -10.84 -10.24 -9.85
C LEU A 271 -11.60 -10.62 -11.13
N THR A 272 -11.09 -11.56 -11.93
CA THR A 272 -11.80 -12.03 -13.12
C THR A 272 -13.17 -12.63 -12.77
N LYS A 273 -13.27 -13.31 -11.63
CA LYS A 273 -14.54 -13.89 -11.14
C LYS A 273 -15.44 -12.87 -10.42
N SER A 274 -14.87 -11.78 -9.93
CA SER A 274 -15.59 -10.82 -9.09
C SER A 274 -16.54 -9.95 -9.90
N THR A 275 -17.76 -9.76 -9.40
CA THR A 275 -18.76 -8.83 -9.94
C THR A 275 -18.48 -7.41 -9.46
N ALA A 276 -18.06 -7.28 -8.20
CA ALA A 276 -17.78 -6.02 -7.55
C ALA A 276 -16.52 -6.11 -6.69
N PHE A 277 -15.84 -4.99 -6.55
CA PHE A 277 -14.74 -4.80 -5.63
C PHE A 277 -15.17 -3.79 -4.54
N ILE A 278 -15.09 -4.16 -3.27
CA ILE A 278 -15.47 -3.30 -2.16
C ILE A 278 -14.21 -2.81 -1.42
N PHE A 279 -14.16 -1.50 -1.11
CA PHE A 279 -13.01 -0.90 -0.46
C PHE A 279 -13.44 0.18 0.55
N PRO A 280 -14.06 -0.21 1.70
CA PRO A 280 -14.62 0.72 2.69
C PRO A 280 -13.57 1.22 3.67
N SER A 281 -12.34 1.42 3.21
CA SER A 281 -11.21 1.86 4.04
C SER A 281 -11.50 3.19 4.71
N LEU A 282 -11.11 3.31 5.98
CA LEU A 282 -11.27 4.57 6.72
C LEU A 282 -10.38 5.69 6.13
N HIS A 283 -9.22 5.33 5.63
CA HIS A 283 -8.28 6.20 4.91
C HIS A 283 -7.22 5.38 4.18
N GLU A 284 -6.78 5.90 3.04
CA GLU A 284 -5.76 5.31 2.18
C GLU A 284 -4.77 6.37 1.71
N GLY A 285 -3.50 6.01 1.64
CA GLY A 285 -2.51 6.85 0.97
C GLY A 285 -2.70 6.91 -0.54
N PHE A 286 -3.08 5.75 -1.13
CA PHE A 286 -3.38 5.64 -2.56
C PHE A 286 -4.51 4.65 -2.83
N GLY A 287 -4.34 3.35 -2.53
CA GLY A 287 -5.34 2.31 -2.82
C GLY A 287 -5.08 1.59 -4.15
N ILE A 288 -3.86 1.06 -4.33
CA ILE A 288 -3.45 0.37 -5.57
C ILE A 288 -4.42 -0.75 -5.96
N ALA A 289 -5.01 -1.46 -5.00
CA ALA A 289 -5.95 -2.55 -5.25
C ALA A 289 -7.21 -2.11 -6.04
N ILE A 290 -7.62 -0.84 -5.91
CA ILE A 290 -8.72 -0.28 -6.73
C ILE A 290 -8.29 -0.11 -8.19
N ILE A 291 -7.04 0.32 -8.43
CA ILE A 291 -6.51 0.42 -9.80
C ILE A 291 -6.41 -0.97 -10.43
N GLU A 292 -5.91 -1.95 -9.67
CA GLU A 292 -5.83 -3.35 -10.10
C GLU A 292 -7.21 -3.94 -10.45
N ALA A 293 -8.22 -3.63 -9.62
CA ALA A 293 -9.60 -4.06 -9.88
C ALA A 293 -10.17 -3.43 -11.15
N GLN A 294 -9.97 -2.13 -11.36
CA GLN A 294 -10.38 -1.43 -12.58
C GLN A 294 -9.60 -1.93 -13.81
N ALA A 295 -8.29 -2.22 -13.68
CA ALA A 295 -7.51 -2.83 -14.76
C ALA A 295 -8.10 -4.17 -15.23
N MET A 296 -8.71 -4.93 -14.31
CA MET A 296 -9.41 -6.18 -14.60
C MET A 296 -10.89 -5.99 -14.96
N GLY A 297 -11.35 -4.74 -15.14
CA GLY A 297 -12.70 -4.39 -15.55
C GLY A 297 -13.77 -4.54 -14.46
N VAL A 298 -13.38 -4.59 -13.18
CA VAL A 298 -14.30 -4.76 -12.06
C VAL A 298 -14.78 -3.40 -11.56
N ARG A 299 -16.09 -3.27 -11.34
CA ARG A 299 -16.70 -2.08 -10.72
C ARG A 299 -16.32 -2.01 -9.24
N CYS A 300 -15.90 -0.84 -8.80
CA CYS A 300 -15.40 -0.61 -7.46
C CYS A 300 -16.38 0.25 -6.64
N PHE A 301 -16.55 -0.11 -5.38
CA PHE A 301 -17.30 0.65 -4.39
C PHE A 301 -16.34 1.04 -3.27
N ALA A 302 -16.04 2.33 -3.15
CA ALA A 302 -15.01 2.83 -2.25
C ALA A 302 -15.54 3.90 -1.30
N SER A 303 -14.95 3.99 -0.12
CA SER A 303 -15.26 5.05 0.84
C SER A 303 -14.66 6.39 0.44
N GLU A 304 -15.12 7.47 1.07
CA GLU A 304 -14.53 8.81 0.95
C GLU A 304 -13.09 8.89 1.49
N GLY A 305 -12.66 7.92 2.30
CA GLY A 305 -11.29 7.82 2.80
C GLY A 305 -10.26 7.38 1.76
N VAL A 306 -10.72 7.10 0.53
CA VAL A 306 -9.88 6.70 -0.61
C VAL A 306 -9.67 7.90 -1.53
N PRO A 307 -8.42 8.17 -1.99
CA PRO A 307 -8.14 9.28 -2.90
C PRO A 307 -8.97 9.20 -4.19
N LYS A 308 -9.63 10.29 -4.57
CA LYS A 308 -10.43 10.37 -5.79
C LYS A 308 -9.62 10.16 -7.07
N THR A 309 -8.33 10.39 -7.02
CA THR A 309 -7.38 10.12 -8.12
C THR A 309 -7.32 8.64 -8.50
N THR A 310 -7.81 7.72 -7.67
CA THR A 310 -7.89 6.29 -8.01
C THR A 310 -9.07 5.93 -8.92
N ASP A 311 -9.96 6.88 -9.20
CA ASP A 311 -11.07 6.65 -10.12
C ASP A 311 -10.62 6.77 -11.59
N CYS A 312 -10.73 5.67 -12.29
CA CYS A 312 -10.51 5.56 -13.73
C CYS A 312 -11.84 5.41 -14.50
N GLY A 313 -12.95 5.88 -13.90
CA GLY A 313 -14.29 5.75 -14.41
C GLY A 313 -15.07 4.53 -13.89
N GLY A 314 -14.47 3.75 -12.99
CA GLY A 314 -15.06 2.53 -12.44
C GLY A 314 -15.37 2.56 -10.95
N VAL A 315 -15.23 3.70 -10.27
CA VAL A 315 -15.40 3.80 -8.82
C VAL A 315 -16.67 4.55 -8.44
N THR A 316 -17.54 3.90 -7.69
CA THR A 316 -18.64 4.55 -6.97
C THR A 316 -18.18 4.88 -5.55
N PHE A 317 -18.03 6.18 -5.25
CA PHE A 317 -17.67 6.63 -3.91
C PHE A 317 -18.91 6.78 -3.03
N LEU A 318 -18.88 6.19 -1.85
CA LEU A 318 -19.96 6.17 -0.88
C LEU A 318 -19.45 6.63 0.49
N LYS A 319 -20.31 7.26 1.29
CA LYS A 319 -19.96 7.58 2.67
C LYS A 319 -20.15 6.35 3.55
N LEU A 320 -19.23 6.14 4.48
CA LEU A 320 -19.42 5.10 5.51
C LEU A 320 -20.62 5.44 6.42
N SER A 321 -20.91 6.74 6.63
CA SER A 321 -22.04 7.21 7.40
C SER A 321 -23.40 6.91 6.78
N ASP A 322 -23.46 6.61 5.46
CA ASP A 322 -24.72 6.25 4.80
C ASP A 322 -25.20 4.84 5.21
N GLY A 323 -24.34 4.07 5.87
CA GLY A 323 -24.66 2.74 6.38
C GLY A 323 -24.50 1.62 5.36
N ALA A 324 -24.54 0.39 5.87
CA ALA A 324 -24.32 -0.81 5.07
C ALA A 324 -25.46 -1.07 4.08
N ASP A 325 -26.68 -0.63 4.37
CA ASP A 325 -27.86 -0.77 3.50
C ASP A 325 -27.65 -0.04 2.17
N VAL A 326 -27.20 1.22 2.22
CA VAL A 326 -26.96 2.02 1.00
C VAL A 326 -25.85 1.40 0.15
N TRP A 327 -24.79 0.90 0.77
CA TRP A 327 -23.71 0.21 0.06
C TRP A 327 -24.21 -1.08 -0.60
N ALA A 328 -25.01 -1.86 0.13
CA ALA A 328 -25.62 -3.09 -0.36
C ALA A 328 -26.50 -2.81 -1.58
N ASP A 329 -27.41 -1.83 -1.50
CA ASP A 329 -28.30 -1.45 -2.58
C ASP A 329 -27.53 -1.04 -3.84
N LYS A 330 -26.47 -0.23 -3.70
CA LYS A 330 -25.64 0.19 -4.84
C LYS A 330 -24.92 -0.98 -5.51
N ILE A 331 -24.43 -1.95 -4.74
CA ILE A 331 -23.81 -3.16 -5.28
C ILE A 331 -24.85 -4.04 -5.98
N ILE A 332 -26.03 -4.21 -5.37
CA ILE A 332 -27.14 -5.00 -5.93
C ILE A 332 -27.64 -4.36 -7.22
N ASP A 333 -27.84 -3.05 -7.27
CA ASP A 333 -28.29 -2.33 -8.45
C ASP A 333 -27.30 -2.50 -9.62
N ALA A 334 -26.00 -2.37 -9.33
CA ALA A 334 -24.97 -2.61 -10.33
C ALA A 334 -25.00 -4.08 -10.83
N TYR A 335 -25.15 -5.04 -9.93
CA TYR A 335 -25.27 -6.44 -10.30
C TYR A 335 -26.52 -6.72 -11.14
N ARG A 336 -27.68 -6.22 -10.77
CA ARG A 336 -28.93 -6.37 -11.52
C ARG A 336 -28.84 -5.75 -12.92
N LYS A 337 -28.16 -4.59 -13.03
CA LYS A 337 -28.02 -3.86 -14.30
C LYS A 337 -27.00 -4.49 -15.25
N TYR A 338 -25.87 -4.97 -14.72
CA TYR A 338 -24.72 -5.33 -15.53
C TYR A 338 -24.30 -6.81 -15.40
N GLY A 339 -24.86 -7.54 -14.43
CA GLY A 339 -24.44 -8.92 -14.15
C GLY A 339 -22.95 -9.00 -13.84
N ASN A 340 -22.31 -10.04 -14.37
CA ASN A 340 -20.86 -10.28 -14.25
C ASN A 340 -20.05 -9.69 -15.41
N SER A 341 -20.63 -8.77 -16.22
CA SER A 341 -19.91 -8.11 -17.30
C SER A 341 -18.72 -7.29 -16.78
N LYS A 342 -17.66 -7.26 -17.57
CA LYS A 342 -16.47 -6.47 -17.30
C LYS A 342 -16.47 -5.22 -18.17
N ASP A 343 -16.13 -4.08 -17.55
CA ASP A 343 -15.99 -2.81 -18.25
C ASP A 343 -14.52 -2.57 -18.66
N LYS A 344 -14.31 -1.55 -19.47
CA LYS A 344 -12.97 -1.07 -19.80
C LYS A 344 -12.75 0.29 -19.15
N TYR A 345 -11.73 0.38 -18.31
CA TYR A 345 -11.33 1.61 -17.66
C TYR A 345 -9.92 2.00 -18.10
N ASP A 346 -9.67 3.30 -18.24
CA ASP A 346 -8.33 3.77 -18.60
C ASP A 346 -7.45 3.94 -17.38
N VAL A 347 -6.67 2.91 -17.09
CA VAL A 347 -5.69 2.87 -16.00
C VAL A 347 -4.25 3.16 -16.47
N SER A 348 -4.07 3.68 -17.69
CA SER A 348 -2.75 3.86 -18.33
C SER A 348 -1.81 4.76 -17.52
N ASN A 349 -2.34 5.76 -16.82
CA ASN A 349 -1.57 6.65 -15.94
C ASN A 349 -0.84 5.94 -14.77
N TYR A 350 -1.27 4.72 -14.45
CA TYR A 350 -0.71 3.90 -13.36
C TYR A 350 0.10 2.71 -13.88
N ALA A 351 0.17 2.54 -15.21
CA ALA A 351 0.92 1.46 -15.84
C ALA A 351 2.43 1.67 -15.67
N ILE A 352 3.16 0.57 -15.55
CA ILE A 352 4.62 0.55 -15.32
C ILE A 352 5.34 1.51 -16.26
N GLY A 353 5.08 1.45 -17.58
CA GLY A 353 5.80 2.24 -18.59
C GLY A 353 5.73 3.76 -18.36
N ASN A 354 4.57 4.26 -17.93
CA ASN A 354 4.36 5.69 -17.70
C ASN A 354 4.98 6.14 -16.36
N VAL A 355 4.76 5.39 -15.29
CA VAL A 355 5.24 5.78 -13.95
C VAL A 355 6.75 5.62 -13.81
N ILE A 356 7.37 4.61 -14.41
CA ILE A 356 8.83 4.39 -14.38
C ILE A 356 9.60 5.56 -15.00
N LYS A 357 9.04 6.22 -16.02
CA LYS A 357 9.63 7.44 -16.57
C LYS A 357 9.84 8.51 -15.52
N SER A 358 8.83 8.77 -14.69
CA SER A 358 8.94 9.72 -13.58
C SER A 358 9.99 9.32 -12.53
N TYR A 359 10.19 8.02 -12.28
CA TYR A 359 11.27 7.57 -11.39
C TYR A 359 12.66 7.74 -12.01
N ARG A 360 12.83 7.60 -13.33
CA ARG A 360 14.10 7.92 -14.02
C ARG A 360 14.43 9.40 -13.85
N GLU A 361 13.49 10.29 -14.15
CA GLU A 361 13.62 11.73 -13.95
C GLU A 361 13.89 12.10 -12.47
N LEU A 362 13.30 11.35 -11.54
CA LEU A 362 13.56 11.53 -10.11
C LEU A 362 15.00 11.15 -9.72
N TYR A 363 15.65 10.22 -10.42
CA TYR A 363 17.00 9.72 -10.12
C TYR A 363 18.11 10.49 -10.87
N GLU A 364 17.74 11.35 -11.78
CA GLU A 364 18.63 12.32 -12.42
C GLU A 364 18.99 13.49 -11.47
#